data_76e902b82c4059624b9da0536456bc3b
#
_entry.id   76e902b82c4059624b9da0536456bc3b
#
_cell.length_a   1.000
_cell.length_b   1.000
_cell.length_c   1.000
_cell.angle_alpha   90.00
_cell.angle_beta   90.00
_cell.angle_gamma   90.00
#
_symmetry.space_group_name_H-M   'P 1'
#
loop_
_entity.id
_entity.type
_entity.pdbx_description
1 polymer ?
#
loop_
_entity_poly.entity_id
_entity_poly.type
_entity_poly.pdbx_seq_one_letter_code
_entity_poly.pdbx_strand_id
1 'polypeptide(L)'
;MWVNRSIWASPITIVKENIEHRGLIRRLIRRDLDARFRGPLLGYLWAIIEPLLLALVYSFVFGIIVGRSDPHYPAIVMIGVIGWSLFAKSLTGTTKTLTSNSGLFQFTKIPKSVFAVSGMLTNYVLSFISLFALVPFLIYYGIEVDTSIIMVPFCLIALGLVGTSVGLIIAPFAVRVPDLVNIVQFIARVGFFLSPVMWTYPMLSGKFGSGNAFVLAHLNPVIVPITMMRDFILGSNSGIPDYGFAMFGGLFFFSFILGTMVFRRKAHKMVVGL
;
A
#
# COMPACT_ATOMS: atom_id res chain seq x y z
N MET A 1 22.71 -18.15 -16.31
CA MET A 1 23.91 -17.58 -15.64
C MET A 1 23.57 -16.57 -14.52
N TRP A 2 22.40 -16.66 -13.86
CA TRP A 2 21.86 -15.66 -12.90
C TRP A 2 21.72 -16.17 -11.46
N VAL A 3 22.18 -17.39 -11.14
CA VAL A 3 21.85 -18.08 -9.89
C VAL A 3 22.90 -17.92 -8.77
N ASN A 4 24.08 -17.38 -9.04
CA ASN A 4 25.20 -17.45 -8.09
C ASN A 4 25.65 -16.11 -7.46
N ARG A 5 24.77 -15.11 -7.37
CA ARG A 5 25.03 -13.94 -6.51
C ARG A 5 24.49 -14.21 -5.12
N SER A 6 25.26 -13.87 -4.10
CA SER A 6 24.90 -13.97 -2.69
C SER A 6 23.43 -13.59 -2.46
N ILE A 7 22.71 -14.45 -1.75
CA ILE A 7 21.28 -14.31 -1.46
C ILE A 7 21.00 -13.00 -0.70
N TRP A 8 21.92 -12.60 0.15
CA TRP A 8 21.88 -11.36 0.90
C TRP A 8 21.95 -10.11 0.01
N ALA A 9 22.45 -10.23 -1.21
CA ALA A 9 22.45 -9.17 -2.20
C ALA A 9 21.14 -9.07 -2.99
N SER A 10 20.09 -9.85 -2.65
CA SER A 10 18.82 -9.86 -3.37
C SER A 10 18.13 -8.48 -3.44
N PRO A 11 18.02 -7.69 -2.36
CA PRO A 11 17.44 -6.35 -2.43
C PRO A 11 18.17 -5.43 -3.41
N ILE A 12 19.50 -5.37 -3.30
CA ILE A 12 20.35 -4.52 -4.15
C ILE A 12 20.24 -4.95 -5.62
N THR A 13 20.21 -6.27 -5.86
CA THR A 13 20.12 -6.80 -7.22
C THR A 13 18.78 -6.47 -7.86
N ILE A 14 17.65 -6.62 -7.11
CA ILE A 14 16.32 -6.25 -7.61
C ILE A 14 16.28 -4.76 -7.93
N VAL A 15 16.78 -3.91 -7.06
CA VAL A 15 16.82 -2.46 -7.32
C VAL A 15 17.63 -2.16 -8.58
N LYS A 16 18.83 -2.75 -8.73
CA LYS A 16 19.69 -2.55 -9.90
C LYS A 16 19.02 -3.02 -11.20
N GLU A 17 18.43 -4.22 -11.21
CA GLU A 17 17.69 -4.77 -12.35
C GLU A 17 16.53 -3.86 -12.77
N ASN A 18 15.81 -3.27 -11.80
CA ASN A 18 14.71 -2.38 -12.09
C ASN A 18 15.19 -1.02 -12.62
N ILE A 19 16.31 -0.49 -12.14
CA ILE A 19 16.93 0.74 -12.68
C ILE A 19 17.37 0.52 -14.13
N GLU A 20 17.99 -0.62 -14.43
CA GLU A 20 18.41 -0.98 -15.80
C GLU A 20 17.19 -1.07 -16.75
N HIS A 21 16.05 -1.55 -16.27
CA HIS A 21 14.80 -1.71 -17.04
C HIS A 21 13.81 -0.54 -16.89
N ARG A 22 14.25 0.64 -16.40
CA ARG A 22 13.37 1.82 -16.16
C ARG A 22 12.50 2.22 -17.36
N GLY A 23 13.03 2.10 -18.58
CA GLY A 23 12.27 2.41 -19.80
C GLY A 23 11.10 1.44 -20.05
N LEU A 24 11.29 0.17 -19.70
CA LEU A 24 10.21 -0.83 -19.77
C LEU A 24 9.18 -0.58 -18.66
N ILE A 25 9.63 -0.32 -17.43
CA ILE A 25 8.75 0.00 -16.30
C ILE A 25 7.83 1.17 -16.65
N ARG A 26 8.38 2.25 -17.24
CA ARG A 26 7.58 3.41 -17.67
C ARG A 26 6.50 3.03 -18.70
N ARG A 27 6.83 2.14 -19.65
CA ARG A 27 5.86 1.65 -20.64
C ARG A 27 4.78 0.78 -20.00
N LEU A 28 5.14 -0.08 -19.05
CA LEU A 28 4.20 -0.91 -18.29
C LEU A 28 3.26 -0.05 -17.45
N ILE A 29 3.77 0.95 -16.74
CA ILE A 29 2.94 1.90 -15.98
C ILE A 29 1.92 2.58 -16.91
N ARG A 30 2.37 3.09 -18.05
CA ARG A 30 1.47 3.74 -19.02
C ARG A 30 0.42 2.76 -19.53
N ARG A 31 0.79 1.52 -19.88
CA ARG A 31 -0.13 0.46 -20.30
C ARG A 31 -1.18 0.20 -19.23
N ASP A 32 -0.77 0.06 -17.97
CA ASP A 32 -1.66 -0.30 -16.87
C ASP A 32 -2.63 0.85 -16.52
N LEU A 33 -2.15 2.11 -16.60
CA LEU A 33 -2.99 3.30 -16.46
C LEU A 33 -3.99 3.42 -17.62
N ASP A 34 -3.51 3.27 -18.85
CA ASP A 34 -4.35 3.30 -20.04
C ASP A 34 -5.42 2.20 -20.02
N ALA A 35 -5.05 0.97 -19.64
CA ALA A 35 -5.99 -0.14 -19.55
C ALA A 35 -7.09 0.09 -18.50
N ARG A 36 -6.77 0.83 -17.43
CA ARG A 36 -7.72 1.12 -16.36
C ARG A 36 -8.67 2.27 -16.71
N PHE A 37 -8.22 3.26 -17.46
CA PHE A 37 -8.94 4.52 -17.67
C PHE A 37 -9.37 4.80 -19.12
N ARG A 38 -8.91 4.00 -20.09
CA ARG A 38 -9.41 4.05 -21.46
C ARG A 38 -10.72 3.26 -21.55
N GLY A 39 -11.82 3.96 -21.69
CA GLY A 39 -13.17 3.38 -21.80
C GLY A 39 -14.19 4.04 -20.88
N PRO A 40 -13.97 4.16 -19.57
CA PRO A 40 -14.88 4.91 -18.70
C PRO A 40 -14.94 6.40 -19.07
N LEU A 41 -16.16 6.98 -19.09
CA LEU A 41 -16.38 8.39 -19.42
C LEU A 41 -15.58 9.35 -18.54
N LEU A 42 -15.43 9.06 -17.25
CA LEU A 42 -14.73 9.90 -16.29
C LEU A 42 -13.21 9.65 -16.26
N GLY A 43 -12.70 8.65 -16.97
CA GLY A 43 -11.27 8.38 -17.08
C GLY A 43 -10.53 8.44 -15.74
N TYR A 44 -9.45 9.22 -15.67
CA TYR A 44 -8.61 9.38 -14.46
C TYR A 44 -9.34 10.00 -13.26
N LEU A 45 -10.48 10.67 -13.45
CA LEU A 45 -11.28 11.20 -12.33
C LEU A 45 -11.76 10.11 -11.38
N TRP A 46 -11.91 8.86 -11.86
CA TRP A 46 -12.22 7.74 -10.98
C TRP A 46 -11.21 7.51 -9.87
N ALA A 47 -9.94 7.85 -10.08
CA ALA A 47 -8.92 7.76 -9.03
C ALA A 47 -9.18 8.72 -7.86
N ILE A 48 -9.92 9.81 -8.09
CA ILE A 48 -10.33 10.79 -7.09
C ILE A 48 -11.72 10.45 -6.54
N ILE A 49 -12.66 10.11 -7.43
CA ILE A 49 -14.07 9.87 -7.08
C ILE A 49 -14.23 8.61 -6.21
N GLU A 50 -13.54 7.51 -6.52
CA GLU A 50 -13.63 6.25 -5.75
C GLU A 50 -13.32 6.45 -4.26
N PRO A 51 -12.15 6.99 -3.86
CA PRO A 51 -11.85 7.23 -2.46
C PRO A 51 -12.75 8.30 -1.83
N LEU A 52 -13.18 9.32 -2.60
CA LEU A 52 -14.11 10.35 -2.12
C LEU A 52 -15.47 9.73 -1.74
N LEU A 53 -16.05 8.92 -2.62
CA LEU A 53 -17.32 8.26 -2.34
C LEU A 53 -17.22 7.32 -1.14
N LEU A 54 -16.14 6.55 -1.03
CA LEU A 54 -15.92 5.68 0.12
C LEU A 54 -15.81 6.50 1.42
N ALA A 55 -15.06 7.60 1.42
CA ALA A 55 -14.92 8.45 2.57
C ALA A 55 -16.26 9.08 2.98
N LEU A 56 -17.08 9.52 2.01
CA LEU A 56 -18.42 10.05 2.27
C LEU A 56 -19.35 9.00 2.89
N VAL A 57 -19.38 7.77 2.32
CA VAL A 57 -20.21 6.69 2.85
C VAL A 57 -19.78 6.33 4.27
N TYR A 58 -18.50 6.16 4.54
CA TYR A 58 -18.02 5.83 5.87
C TYR A 58 -18.22 6.96 6.87
N SER A 59 -18.06 8.21 6.42
CA SER A 59 -18.34 9.39 7.26
C SER A 59 -19.82 9.50 7.60
N PHE A 60 -20.71 9.18 6.67
CA PHE A 60 -22.14 9.10 6.94
C PHE A 60 -22.45 8.02 7.98
N VAL A 61 -21.96 6.80 7.79
CA VAL A 61 -22.23 5.68 8.70
C VAL A 61 -21.66 5.96 10.10
N PHE A 62 -20.39 6.30 10.20
CA PHE A 62 -19.72 6.44 11.50
C PHE A 62 -19.86 7.83 12.11
N GLY A 63 -19.98 8.85 11.30
CA GLY A 63 -20.22 10.22 11.77
C GLY A 63 -21.65 10.40 12.25
N ILE A 64 -22.64 10.11 11.40
CA ILE A 64 -24.06 10.39 11.68
C ILE A 64 -24.71 9.25 12.45
N ILE A 65 -24.59 7.99 11.99
CA ILE A 65 -25.31 6.86 12.60
C ILE A 65 -24.69 6.46 13.93
N VAL A 66 -23.36 6.40 14.02
CA VAL A 66 -22.62 6.03 15.24
C VAL A 66 -22.43 7.26 16.17
N GLY A 67 -22.71 8.47 15.69
CA GLY A 67 -22.69 9.69 16.49
C GLY A 67 -21.28 10.18 16.83
N ARG A 68 -20.32 10.06 15.94
CA ARG A 68 -18.99 10.65 16.14
C ARG A 68 -19.04 12.15 15.92
N SER A 69 -18.62 12.90 16.94
CA SER A 69 -18.72 14.36 16.98
C SER A 69 -17.52 15.13 16.43
N ASP A 70 -16.50 14.43 15.88
CA ASP A 70 -15.32 15.11 15.32
C ASP A 70 -15.68 15.76 13.97
N PRO A 71 -15.63 17.09 13.85
CA PRO A 71 -15.95 17.78 12.59
C PRO A 71 -15.03 17.36 11.43
N HIS A 72 -13.77 17.01 11.72
CA HIS A 72 -12.77 16.63 10.72
C HIS A 72 -12.84 15.14 10.34
N TYR A 73 -13.82 14.39 10.88
CA TYR A 73 -13.93 12.94 10.68
C TYR A 73 -13.92 12.52 9.19
N PRO A 74 -14.56 13.23 8.24
CA PRO A 74 -14.49 12.90 6.83
C PRO A 74 -13.07 12.98 6.26
N ALA A 75 -12.28 13.97 6.66
CA ALA A 75 -10.88 14.09 6.25
C ALA A 75 -10.02 12.98 6.86
N ILE A 76 -10.25 12.63 8.13
CA ILE A 76 -9.59 11.52 8.83
C ILE A 76 -9.81 10.21 8.10
N VAL A 77 -11.05 9.91 7.72
CA VAL A 77 -11.42 8.69 6.97
C VAL A 77 -10.80 8.71 5.59
N MET A 78 -10.85 9.84 4.89
CA MET A 78 -10.30 9.99 3.55
C MET A 78 -8.81 9.67 3.49
N ILE A 79 -8.02 10.21 4.43
CA ILE A 79 -6.58 9.93 4.55
C ILE A 79 -6.35 8.43 4.76
N GLY A 80 -7.12 7.82 5.66
CA GLY A 80 -7.06 6.38 5.92
C GLY A 80 -7.41 5.53 4.70
N VAL A 81 -8.44 5.89 3.94
CA VAL A 81 -8.87 5.22 2.71
C VAL A 81 -7.77 5.26 1.65
N ILE A 82 -7.14 6.42 1.43
CA ILE A 82 -6.04 6.58 0.46
C ILE A 82 -4.85 5.71 0.86
N GLY A 83 -4.40 5.80 2.12
CA GLY A 83 -3.26 5.04 2.62
C GLY A 83 -3.50 3.53 2.56
N TRP A 84 -4.66 3.08 3.04
CA TRP A 84 -5.02 1.66 2.99
C TRP A 84 -5.16 1.15 1.56
N SER A 85 -5.81 1.92 0.67
CA SER A 85 -5.97 1.51 -0.74
C SER A 85 -4.64 1.27 -1.42
N LEU A 86 -3.64 2.12 -1.17
CA LEU A 86 -2.29 1.94 -1.70
C LEU A 86 -1.65 0.65 -1.19
N PHE A 87 -1.68 0.42 0.12
CA PHE A 87 -1.15 -0.80 0.73
C PHE A 87 -1.85 -2.06 0.16
N ALA A 88 -3.18 -2.10 0.19
CA ALA A 88 -3.97 -3.24 -0.24
C ALA A 88 -3.83 -3.54 -1.74
N LYS A 89 -3.84 -2.50 -2.60
CA LYS A 89 -3.62 -2.65 -4.05
C LYS A 89 -2.20 -3.11 -4.36
N SER A 90 -1.19 -2.64 -3.61
CA SER A 90 0.20 -3.08 -3.75
C SER A 90 0.39 -4.52 -3.30
N LEU A 91 -0.19 -4.91 -2.17
CA LEU A 91 -0.17 -6.27 -1.65
C LEU A 91 -0.83 -7.26 -2.63
N THR A 92 -2.10 -7.01 -2.98
CA THR A 92 -2.88 -7.92 -3.83
C THR A 92 -2.37 -7.95 -5.28
N GLY A 93 -1.95 -6.79 -5.81
CA GLY A 93 -1.37 -6.67 -7.15
C GLY A 93 -0.06 -7.43 -7.27
N THR A 94 0.84 -7.29 -6.28
CA THR A 94 2.11 -8.01 -6.28
C THR A 94 1.91 -9.52 -6.10
N THR A 95 0.98 -9.94 -5.24
CA THR A 95 0.67 -11.36 -5.04
C THR A 95 0.28 -12.05 -6.34
N LYS A 96 -0.50 -11.40 -7.21
CA LYS A 96 -0.92 -11.96 -8.50
C LYS A 96 0.02 -11.67 -9.67
N THR A 97 1.14 -10.96 -9.46
CA THR A 97 1.98 -10.47 -10.57
C THR A 97 2.55 -11.60 -11.43
N LEU A 98 2.89 -12.75 -10.84
CA LEU A 98 3.42 -13.89 -11.57
C LEU A 98 2.34 -14.64 -12.36
N THR A 99 1.17 -14.82 -11.80
CA THR A 99 0.04 -15.49 -12.46
C THR A 99 -0.55 -14.65 -13.58
N SER A 100 -0.73 -13.35 -13.36
CA SER A 100 -1.31 -12.43 -14.36
C SER A 100 -0.39 -12.16 -15.57
N ASN A 101 0.92 -12.39 -15.44
CA ASN A 101 1.88 -12.14 -16.51
C ASN A 101 2.58 -13.44 -16.99
N SER A 102 2.04 -14.61 -16.65
CA SER A 102 2.65 -15.93 -16.98
C SER A 102 2.93 -16.10 -18.47
N GLY A 103 2.00 -15.70 -19.33
CA GLY A 103 2.19 -15.76 -20.79
C GLY A 103 3.37 -14.92 -21.31
N LEU A 104 3.69 -13.79 -20.66
CA LEU A 104 4.82 -12.96 -21.07
C LEU A 104 6.16 -13.58 -20.67
N PHE A 105 6.20 -14.32 -19.56
CA PHE A 105 7.44 -14.91 -19.05
C PHE A 105 7.97 -16.06 -19.91
N GLN A 106 7.13 -16.68 -20.72
CA GLN A 106 7.54 -17.74 -21.65
C GLN A 106 8.32 -17.18 -22.84
N PHE A 107 8.03 -15.94 -23.25
CA PHE A 107 8.61 -15.31 -24.45
C PHE A 107 9.70 -14.28 -24.15
N THR A 108 9.90 -13.91 -22.87
CA THR A 108 10.82 -12.81 -22.52
C THR A 108 11.80 -13.21 -21.41
N LYS A 109 13.06 -12.78 -21.57
CA LYS A 109 14.10 -12.92 -20.54
C LYS A 109 14.10 -11.76 -19.51
N ILE A 110 13.00 -11.01 -19.43
CA ILE A 110 12.87 -9.84 -18.54
C ILE A 110 12.81 -10.31 -17.08
N PRO A 111 13.51 -9.63 -16.15
CA PRO A 111 13.40 -9.94 -14.73
C PRO A 111 11.95 -9.79 -14.24
N LYS A 112 11.44 -10.80 -13.56
CA LYS A 112 10.04 -10.85 -13.09
C LYS A 112 9.72 -9.75 -12.09
N SER A 113 10.74 -9.23 -11.38
CA SER A 113 10.64 -8.09 -10.46
C SER A 113 10.17 -6.81 -11.15
N VAL A 114 10.46 -6.63 -12.43
CA VAL A 114 10.05 -5.46 -13.22
C VAL A 114 8.52 -5.32 -13.26
N PHE A 115 7.79 -6.41 -13.35
CA PHE A 115 6.32 -6.42 -13.36
C PHE A 115 5.73 -6.10 -11.98
N ALA A 116 6.35 -6.60 -10.90
CA ALA A 116 5.93 -6.27 -9.55
C ALA A 116 6.15 -4.78 -9.23
N VAL A 117 7.34 -4.27 -9.59
CA VAL A 117 7.70 -2.86 -9.36
C VAL A 117 6.86 -1.93 -10.25
N SER A 118 6.59 -2.27 -11.51
CA SER A 118 5.71 -1.45 -12.36
C SER A 118 4.30 -1.35 -11.78
N GLY A 119 3.72 -2.45 -11.29
CA GLY A 119 2.41 -2.44 -10.63
C GLY A 119 2.39 -1.60 -9.35
N MET A 120 3.44 -1.70 -8.53
CA MET A 120 3.61 -0.84 -7.35
C MET A 120 3.66 0.64 -7.74
N LEU A 121 4.49 1.01 -8.72
CA LEU A 121 4.61 2.40 -9.17
C LEU A 121 3.31 2.93 -9.79
N THR A 122 2.56 2.09 -10.51
CA THR A 122 1.21 2.44 -10.98
C THR A 122 0.28 2.80 -9.81
N ASN A 123 0.30 1.99 -8.74
CA ASN A 123 -0.50 2.27 -7.54
C ASN A 123 -0.06 3.56 -6.84
N TYR A 124 1.24 3.90 -6.83
CA TYR A 124 1.71 5.20 -6.32
C TYR A 124 1.14 6.36 -7.12
N VAL A 125 1.24 6.32 -8.46
CA VAL A 125 0.68 7.37 -9.31
C VAL A 125 -0.80 7.60 -9.01
N LEU A 126 -1.57 6.51 -8.88
CA LEU A 126 -2.99 6.60 -8.55
C LEU A 126 -3.24 7.17 -7.16
N SER A 127 -2.45 6.78 -6.15
CA SER A 127 -2.59 7.29 -4.80
C SER A 127 -2.20 8.77 -4.69
N PHE A 128 -1.19 9.22 -5.44
CA PHE A 128 -0.87 10.64 -5.53
C PHE A 128 -2.01 11.45 -6.16
N ILE A 129 -2.65 10.93 -7.22
CA ILE A 129 -3.84 11.55 -7.81
C ILE A 129 -4.99 11.58 -6.79
N SER A 130 -5.16 10.50 -6.03
CA SER A 130 -6.20 10.41 -5.00
C SER A 130 -6.04 11.44 -3.87
N LEU A 131 -4.82 11.94 -3.60
CA LEU A 131 -4.61 13.01 -2.62
C LEU A 131 -5.37 14.30 -2.98
N PHE A 132 -5.61 14.57 -4.27
CA PHE A 132 -6.41 15.72 -4.67
C PHE A 132 -7.86 15.65 -4.18
N ALA A 133 -8.36 14.47 -3.83
CA ALA A 133 -9.67 14.31 -3.21
C ALA A 133 -9.75 14.88 -1.78
N LEU A 134 -8.60 15.16 -1.13
CA LEU A 134 -8.56 15.84 0.17
C LEU A 134 -8.79 17.36 0.07
N VAL A 135 -8.48 17.96 -1.08
CA VAL A 135 -8.52 19.42 -1.23
C VAL A 135 -9.88 20.01 -0.84
N PRO A 136 -11.04 19.48 -1.28
CA PRO A 136 -12.34 19.99 -0.85
C PRO A 136 -12.53 19.98 0.67
N PHE A 137 -12.04 18.93 1.35
CA PHE A 137 -12.16 18.82 2.80
C PHE A 137 -11.25 19.81 3.52
N LEU A 138 -10.02 20.01 3.04
CA LEU A 138 -9.08 20.99 3.62
C LEU A 138 -9.64 22.41 3.54
N ILE A 139 -10.23 22.77 2.39
CA ILE A 139 -10.85 24.07 2.18
C ILE A 139 -12.11 24.24 3.05
N TYR A 140 -12.99 23.23 3.04
CA TYR A 140 -14.27 23.30 3.76
C TYR A 140 -14.08 23.42 5.28
N TYR A 141 -13.10 22.69 5.83
CA TYR A 141 -12.81 22.72 7.28
C TYR A 141 -11.79 23.77 7.69
N GLY A 142 -11.26 24.56 6.74
CA GLY A 142 -10.25 25.59 7.04
C GLY A 142 -8.97 25.03 7.64
N ILE A 143 -8.57 23.81 7.23
CA ILE A 143 -7.37 23.14 7.74
C ILE A 143 -6.16 23.82 7.12
N GLU A 144 -5.35 24.48 7.95
CA GLU A 144 -4.10 25.08 7.53
C GLU A 144 -3.06 23.97 7.28
N VAL A 145 -2.59 23.92 6.05
CA VAL A 145 -1.59 22.95 5.64
C VAL A 145 -0.20 23.47 5.96
N ASP A 146 0.48 22.82 6.90
CA ASP A 146 1.87 23.15 7.25
C ASP A 146 2.88 22.49 6.29
N THR A 147 4.14 22.92 6.37
CA THR A 147 5.27 22.37 5.61
C THR A 147 5.48 20.88 5.85
N SER A 148 4.98 20.34 6.96
CA SER A 148 4.99 18.91 7.29
C SER A 148 4.29 18.03 6.25
N ILE A 149 3.40 18.57 5.41
CA ILE A 149 2.74 17.83 4.32
C ILE A 149 3.75 17.22 3.32
N ILE A 150 4.95 17.77 3.24
CA ILE A 150 6.03 17.23 2.39
C ILE A 150 6.46 15.82 2.82
N MET A 151 6.10 15.39 4.04
CA MET A 151 6.35 14.04 4.56
C MET A 151 5.30 13.00 4.13
N VAL A 152 4.13 13.44 3.67
CA VAL A 152 3.05 12.55 3.21
C VAL A 152 3.48 11.59 2.09
N PRO A 153 4.20 12.04 1.05
CA PRO A 153 4.77 11.14 0.04
C PRO A 153 5.63 10.02 0.61
N PHE A 154 6.42 10.28 1.65
CA PHE A 154 7.26 9.25 2.28
C PHE A 154 6.42 8.20 3.01
N CYS A 155 5.33 8.60 3.68
CA CYS A 155 4.37 7.67 4.28
C CYS A 155 3.71 6.79 3.22
N LEU A 156 3.31 7.37 2.07
CA LEU A 156 2.77 6.61 0.95
C LEU A 156 3.82 5.62 0.41
N ILE A 157 5.06 6.07 0.19
CA ILE A 157 6.16 5.19 -0.25
C ILE A 157 6.31 4.00 0.70
N ALA A 158 6.32 4.24 2.01
CA ALA A 158 6.42 3.20 3.02
C ALA A 158 5.26 2.20 2.93
N LEU A 159 4.00 2.67 2.83
CA LEU A 159 2.81 1.83 2.70
C LEU A 159 2.85 0.92 1.46
N GLY A 160 3.17 1.48 0.31
CA GLY A 160 3.24 0.70 -0.92
C GLY A 160 4.41 -0.29 -0.92
N LEU A 161 5.57 0.07 -0.36
CA LEU A 161 6.72 -0.83 -0.22
C LEU A 161 6.41 -2.00 0.72
N VAL A 162 5.76 -1.76 1.87
CA VAL A 162 5.34 -2.83 2.78
C VAL A 162 4.37 -3.77 2.09
N GLY A 163 3.32 -3.24 1.43
CA GLY A 163 2.35 -4.05 0.71
C GLY A 163 3.00 -4.90 -0.40
N THR A 164 3.89 -4.27 -1.18
CA THR A 164 4.67 -4.97 -2.23
C THR A 164 5.57 -6.04 -1.62
N SER A 165 6.27 -5.76 -0.54
CA SER A 165 7.21 -6.69 0.10
C SER A 165 6.51 -7.95 0.59
N VAL A 166 5.37 -7.80 1.26
CA VAL A 166 4.54 -8.94 1.69
C VAL A 166 3.99 -9.69 0.46
N GLY A 167 3.54 -8.98 -0.57
CA GLY A 167 3.10 -9.57 -1.83
C GLY A 167 4.21 -10.39 -2.52
N LEU A 168 5.46 -9.92 -2.50
CA LEU A 168 6.62 -10.64 -3.05
C LEU A 168 6.91 -11.97 -2.32
N ILE A 169 6.62 -12.06 -1.01
CA ILE A 169 6.73 -13.31 -0.27
C ILE A 169 5.72 -14.34 -0.81
N ILE A 170 4.49 -13.91 -1.05
CA ILE A 170 3.36 -14.78 -1.38
C ILE A 170 3.32 -15.12 -2.89
N ALA A 171 3.70 -14.18 -3.76
CA ALA A 171 3.58 -14.31 -5.22
C ALA A 171 4.12 -15.64 -5.82
N PRO A 172 5.32 -16.15 -5.44
CA PRO A 172 5.79 -17.43 -5.97
C PRO A 172 4.90 -18.61 -5.59
N PHE A 173 4.30 -18.59 -4.41
CA PHE A 173 3.41 -19.65 -3.93
C PHE A 173 2.03 -19.58 -4.59
N ALA A 174 1.55 -18.37 -4.90
CA ALA A 174 0.29 -18.16 -5.59
C ALA A 174 0.26 -18.74 -7.02
N VAL A 175 1.42 -19.00 -7.61
CA VAL A 175 1.53 -19.72 -8.90
C VAL A 175 1.09 -21.19 -8.74
N ARG A 176 1.42 -21.85 -7.62
CA ARG A 176 1.05 -23.25 -7.36
C ARG A 176 -0.30 -23.40 -6.68
N VAL A 177 -0.65 -22.43 -5.86
CA VAL A 177 -1.89 -22.41 -5.08
C VAL A 177 -2.63 -21.10 -5.40
N PRO A 178 -3.43 -21.08 -6.49
CA PRO A 178 -4.15 -19.87 -6.94
C PRO A 178 -5.07 -19.28 -5.88
N ASP A 179 -5.60 -20.10 -4.96
CA ASP A 179 -6.46 -19.66 -3.86
C ASP A 179 -5.79 -18.66 -2.92
N LEU A 180 -4.45 -18.64 -2.85
CA LEU A 180 -3.72 -17.64 -2.07
C LEU A 180 -4.04 -16.22 -2.53
N VAL A 181 -4.33 -16.00 -3.81
CA VAL A 181 -4.74 -14.68 -4.32
C VAL A 181 -6.07 -14.26 -3.69
N ASN A 182 -7.03 -15.17 -3.62
CA ASN A 182 -8.36 -14.92 -3.04
C ASN A 182 -8.27 -14.70 -1.52
N ILE A 183 -7.45 -15.50 -0.84
CA ILE A 183 -7.20 -15.38 0.60
C ILE A 183 -6.59 -14.00 0.90
N VAL A 184 -5.57 -13.57 0.15
CA VAL A 184 -4.94 -12.26 0.34
C VAL A 184 -5.93 -11.12 0.08
N GLN A 185 -6.78 -11.24 -0.93
CA GLN A 185 -7.83 -10.25 -1.20
C GLN A 185 -8.86 -10.19 -0.05
N PHE A 186 -9.21 -11.34 0.53
CA PHE A 186 -10.09 -11.39 1.69
C PHE A 186 -9.43 -10.75 2.91
N ILE A 187 -8.18 -11.09 3.20
CA ILE A 187 -7.39 -10.48 4.29
C ILE A 187 -7.29 -8.97 4.11
N ALA A 188 -7.08 -8.49 2.87
CA ALA A 188 -7.03 -7.06 2.58
C ALA A 188 -8.38 -6.37 2.84
N ARG A 189 -9.52 -7.03 2.62
CA ARG A 189 -10.86 -6.49 2.95
C ARG A 189 -11.11 -6.43 4.46
N VAL A 190 -10.77 -7.49 5.17
CA VAL A 190 -10.91 -7.54 6.63
C VAL A 190 -9.93 -6.59 7.31
N GLY A 191 -8.69 -6.55 6.83
CA GLY A 191 -7.63 -5.68 7.33
C GLY A 191 -7.97 -4.19 7.26
N PHE A 192 -8.85 -3.78 6.34
CA PHE A 192 -9.36 -2.42 6.24
C PHE A 192 -9.99 -1.95 7.57
N PHE A 193 -10.79 -2.81 8.20
CA PHE A 193 -11.44 -2.51 9.47
C PHE A 193 -10.49 -2.63 10.67
N LEU A 194 -9.49 -3.49 10.57
CA LEU A 194 -8.46 -3.67 11.60
C LEU A 194 -7.35 -2.60 11.55
N SER A 195 -7.33 -1.81 10.50
CA SER A 195 -6.35 -0.72 10.31
C SER A 195 -6.97 0.63 10.63
N PRO A 196 -6.15 1.65 10.95
CA PRO A 196 -6.65 2.97 11.33
C PRO A 196 -7.24 3.73 10.12
N VAL A 197 -8.27 3.17 9.48
CA VAL A 197 -9.01 3.84 8.43
C VAL A 197 -10.18 4.63 9.01
N MET A 198 -10.99 3.97 9.85
CA MET A 198 -12.18 4.55 10.47
C MET A 198 -11.99 4.95 11.92
N TRP A 199 -10.90 4.57 12.53
CA TRP A 199 -10.53 4.90 13.90
C TRP A 199 -9.17 5.60 13.93
N THR A 200 -8.92 6.36 14.98
CA THR A 200 -7.68 7.11 15.15
C THR A 200 -6.79 6.46 16.20
N TYR A 201 -5.51 6.77 16.17
CA TYR A 201 -4.56 6.26 17.13
C TYR A 201 -4.91 6.62 18.60
N PRO A 202 -5.34 7.86 18.91
CA PRO A 202 -5.83 8.20 20.25
C PRO A 202 -7.04 7.38 20.72
N MET A 203 -7.91 6.92 19.80
CA MET A 203 -9.03 6.03 20.17
C MET A 203 -8.52 4.67 20.58
N LEU A 204 -7.47 4.16 19.92
CA LEU A 204 -6.85 2.87 20.28
C LEU A 204 -6.17 2.98 21.64
N SER A 205 -5.35 3.99 21.87
CA SER A 205 -4.65 4.21 23.13
C SER A 205 -5.61 4.47 24.28
N GLY A 206 -6.67 5.24 24.07
CA GLY A 206 -7.69 5.49 25.10
C GLY A 206 -8.48 4.25 25.51
N LYS A 207 -8.69 3.29 24.59
CA LYS A 207 -9.43 2.06 24.89
C LYS A 207 -8.58 0.95 25.50
N PHE A 208 -7.35 0.78 25.04
CA PHE A 208 -6.47 -0.32 25.44
C PHE A 208 -5.33 0.12 26.38
N GLY A 209 -5.17 1.41 26.61
CA GLY A 209 -4.09 1.97 27.43
C GLY A 209 -2.72 1.58 26.90
N SER A 210 -1.81 1.22 27.81
CA SER A 210 -0.46 0.71 27.50
C SER A 210 -0.37 -0.83 27.55
N GLY A 211 -1.50 -1.53 27.53
CA GLY A 211 -1.56 -2.98 27.68
C GLY A 211 -1.03 -3.74 26.45
N ASN A 212 -0.87 -5.07 26.63
CA ASN A 212 -0.35 -5.97 25.58
C ASN A 212 -1.16 -5.88 24.26
N ALA A 213 -2.47 -5.67 24.32
CA ALA A 213 -3.30 -5.51 23.13
C ALA A 213 -2.91 -4.27 22.30
N PHE A 214 -2.51 -3.18 22.97
CA PHE A 214 -2.03 -1.97 22.32
C PHE A 214 -0.69 -2.21 21.65
N VAL A 215 0.23 -2.92 22.29
CA VAL A 215 1.53 -3.30 21.71
C VAL A 215 1.31 -4.22 20.50
N LEU A 216 0.43 -5.24 20.63
CA LEU A 216 0.12 -6.16 19.53
C LEU A 216 -0.49 -5.46 18.30
N ALA A 217 -1.24 -4.37 18.52
CA ALA A 217 -1.77 -3.60 17.40
C ALA A 217 -0.66 -3.08 16.46
N HIS A 218 0.54 -2.76 16.99
CA HIS A 218 1.67 -2.28 16.18
C HIS A 218 2.30 -3.37 15.29
N LEU A 219 1.88 -4.65 15.42
CA LEU A 219 2.20 -5.67 14.42
C LEU A 219 1.50 -5.41 13.08
N ASN A 220 0.48 -4.55 13.05
CA ASN A 220 -0.08 -4.07 11.81
C ASN A 220 0.81 -2.96 11.21
N PRO A 221 1.54 -3.23 10.12
CA PRO A 221 2.55 -2.31 9.58
C PRO A 221 1.96 -1.06 8.94
N VAL A 222 0.63 -0.94 8.90
CA VAL A 222 -0.06 0.19 8.27
C VAL A 222 -0.39 1.28 9.30
N ILE A 223 -0.41 0.94 10.60
CA ILE A 223 -0.81 1.85 11.67
C ILE A 223 0.05 3.11 11.69
N VAL A 224 1.36 2.95 11.77
CA VAL A 224 2.28 4.08 11.90
C VAL A 224 2.22 5.01 10.68
N PRO A 225 2.37 4.53 9.42
CA PRO A 225 2.34 5.43 8.28
C PRO A 225 1.01 6.16 8.06
N ILE A 226 -0.14 5.50 8.29
CA ILE A 226 -1.45 6.16 8.15
C ILE A 226 -1.65 7.21 9.24
N THR A 227 -1.25 6.91 10.47
CA THR A 227 -1.33 7.86 11.57
C THR A 227 -0.47 9.08 11.31
N MET A 228 0.79 8.87 10.87
CA MET A 228 1.69 9.97 10.50
C MET A 228 1.14 10.81 9.35
N MET A 229 0.53 10.19 8.33
CA MET A 229 -0.12 10.95 7.25
C MET A 229 -1.20 11.90 7.80
N ARG A 230 -1.99 11.44 8.77
CA ARG A 230 -2.98 12.31 9.44
C ARG A 230 -2.33 13.44 10.19
N ASP A 231 -1.30 13.13 10.98
CA ASP A 231 -0.60 14.15 11.76
C ASP A 231 -0.01 15.23 10.86
N PHE A 232 0.60 14.85 9.73
CA PHE A 232 1.17 15.81 8.77
C PHE A 232 0.14 16.61 7.98
N ILE A 233 -1.04 16.07 7.72
CA ILE A 233 -2.08 16.76 6.94
C ILE A 233 -2.96 17.62 7.85
N LEU A 234 -3.31 17.13 9.05
CA LEU A 234 -4.25 17.77 9.95
C LEU A 234 -3.56 18.61 11.03
N GLY A 235 -2.23 18.67 11.06
CA GLY A 235 -1.46 19.36 12.11
C GLY A 235 -1.65 18.76 13.49
N SER A 236 -2.04 17.48 13.58
CA SER A 236 -2.25 16.77 14.84
C SER A 236 -0.98 16.07 15.34
N ASN A 237 -0.98 15.67 16.61
CA ASN A 237 0.03 14.81 17.17
C ASN A 237 -0.63 13.63 17.87
N SER A 238 -0.61 12.47 17.23
CA SER A 238 -1.25 11.27 17.74
C SER A 238 -0.50 10.58 18.87
N GLY A 239 0.73 11.02 19.19
CA GLY A 239 1.52 10.47 20.30
C GLY A 239 1.95 9.02 20.09
N ILE A 240 2.39 8.65 18.87
CA ILE A 240 2.94 7.31 18.62
C ILE A 240 4.19 7.10 19.46
N PRO A 241 4.30 6.04 20.27
CA PRO A 241 5.46 5.80 21.09
C PRO A 241 6.66 5.32 20.25
N ASP A 242 7.89 5.54 20.76
CA ASP A 242 9.12 5.19 20.06
C ASP A 242 9.19 3.70 19.66
N TYR A 243 8.68 2.82 20.50
CA TYR A 243 8.61 1.39 20.14
C TYR A 243 7.69 1.11 18.95
N GLY A 244 6.66 1.94 18.71
CA GLY A 244 5.80 1.83 17.54
C GLY A 244 6.57 2.07 16.24
N PHE A 245 7.43 3.10 16.23
CA PHE A 245 8.33 3.35 15.10
C PHE A 245 9.36 2.24 14.93
N ALA A 246 9.94 1.75 16.04
CA ALA A 246 10.89 0.64 15.99
C ALA A 246 10.26 -0.64 15.44
N MET A 247 9.03 -0.98 15.88
CA MET A 247 8.28 -2.14 15.37
C MET A 247 7.96 -1.99 13.88
N PHE A 248 7.48 -0.82 13.47
CA PHE A 248 7.23 -0.54 12.05
C PHE A 248 8.50 -0.70 11.22
N GLY A 249 9.61 -0.07 11.65
CA GLY A 249 10.91 -0.18 10.98
C GLY A 249 11.38 -1.63 10.88
N GLY A 250 11.29 -2.39 11.97
CA GLY A 250 11.63 -3.82 12.00
C GLY A 250 10.80 -4.65 11.02
N LEU A 251 9.48 -4.49 11.03
CA LEU A 251 8.57 -5.18 10.12
C LEU A 251 8.81 -4.78 8.66
N PHE A 252 9.06 -3.49 8.41
CA PHE A 252 9.37 -2.97 7.07
C PHE A 252 10.64 -3.62 6.51
N PHE A 253 11.76 -3.54 7.23
CA PHE A 253 13.03 -4.10 6.76
C PHE A 253 12.98 -5.62 6.68
N PHE A 254 12.36 -6.29 7.65
CA PHE A 254 12.20 -7.74 7.63
C PHE A 254 11.38 -8.20 6.42
N SER A 255 10.21 -7.59 6.19
CA SER A 255 9.37 -7.95 5.03
C SER A 255 10.05 -7.63 3.70
N PHE A 256 10.78 -6.53 3.61
CA PHE A 256 11.49 -6.12 2.39
C PHE A 256 12.63 -7.09 2.05
N ILE A 257 13.48 -7.43 3.02
CA ILE A 257 14.58 -8.39 2.83
C ILE A 257 14.01 -9.77 2.50
N LEU A 258 13.07 -10.27 3.30
CA LEU A 258 12.47 -11.58 3.11
C LEU A 258 11.72 -11.66 1.76
N GLY A 259 10.93 -10.63 1.42
CA GLY A 259 10.16 -10.58 0.17
C GLY A 259 11.06 -10.64 -1.06
N THR A 260 12.10 -9.82 -1.10
CA THR A 260 13.06 -9.82 -2.21
C THR A 260 13.84 -11.13 -2.32
N MET A 261 14.23 -11.73 -1.19
CA MET A 261 14.94 -13.03 -1.15
C MET A 261 14.06 -14.18 -1.64
N VAL A 262 12.84 -14.29 -1.10
CA VAL A 262 11.90 -15.37 -1.47
C VAL A 262 11.50 -15.26 -2.93
N PHE A 263 11.16 -14.06 -3.38
CA PHE A 263 10.77 -13.82 -4.77
C PHE A 263 11.89 -14.21 -5.74
N ARG A 264 13.11 -13.72 -5.50
CA ARG A 264 14.25 -14.01 -6.38
C ARG A 264 14.58 -15.50 -6.44
N ARG A 265 14.50 -16.23 -5.31
CA ARG A 265 14.79 -17.66 -5.26
C ARG A 265 13.74 -18.53 -5.95
N LYS A 266 12.45 -18.20 -5.71
CA LYS A 266 11.35 -19.09 -6.06
C LYS A 266 10.61 -18.68 -7.34
N ALA A 267 10.54 -17.38 -7.69
CA ALA A 267 9.77 -16.92 -8.83
C ALA A 267 10.19 -17.57 -10.16
N HIS A 268 11.50 -17.76 -10.39
CA HIS A 268 11.98 -18.42 -11.61
C HIS A 268 11.58 -19.90 -11.67
N LYS A 269 11.77 -20.63 -10.57
CA LYS A 269 11.47 -22.07 -10.49
C LYS A 269 9.98 -22.37 -10.60
N MET A 270 9.13 -21.46 -10.09
CA MET A 270 7.67 -21.67 -10.07
C MET A 270 7.02 -21.39 -11.42
N VAL A 271 7.57 -20.46 -12.21
CA VAL A 271 7.02 -20.10 -13.54
C VAL A 271 7.49 -21.06 -14.63
N VAL A 272 8.66 -21.70 -14.50
CA VAL A 272 9.17 -22.71 -15.48
C VAL A 272 8.38 -24.03 -15.39
N GLY A 273 7.61 -24.25 -14.32
CA GLY A 273 6.74 -25.41 -14.14
C GLY A 273 5.28 -25.21 -14.54
N LEU A 274 4.95 -24.07 -15.17
CA LEU A 274 3.66 -23.79 -15.83
C LEU A 274 3.75 -24.07 -17.32
#